data_55a4f40e279f587a49cfcf612bb3f287
#
_entry.id   55a4f40e279f587a49cfcf612bb3f287
#
_cell.length_a   1.000
_cell.length_b   1.000
_cell.length_c   1.000
_cell.angle_alpha   90.00
_cell.angle_beta   90.00
_cell.angle_gamma   90.00
#
_symmetry.space_group_name_H-M   'P 1'
#
loop_
_entity.id
_entity.type
_entity.pdbx_description
1 polymer ?
#
loop_
_entity_poly.entity_id
_entity_poly.type
_entity_poly.pdbx_seq_one_letter_code
_entity_poly.pdbx_strand_id
1 'polypeptide(L)'
;VSPSRGICHCFTCGKGGNAVNFLMELEQMTDPEALKWLAKKYNIEIHEKELTPEEKKAESERESMLIVNEWASKYFQSILHQNEEGKAIGLAYFRDRGFRDDMIQTFQLGFALPIQNAMSSEAIREGYKSEFLKKTGLCYERNDGSLVDRFAGRAIFPWLSVSGKVIAFGGRVLDKRTKGVNQKYVNSPDSEIYHKERELYGIFQAKKAIAKENCVYMVEGYTDVISMHQSGIENVVANSGTALSIYQIRLLHRFTNNIVLLYDGDAAGIHAALRGTDMLLKEGMNIKVLLLPDGNDPDSFARSHTSSDFKQYVQDHQEDFIEFKIRVLLNGVTDPIKRSEAINSIVESVSVITDQIVRATYIHLCSARLGLNEATLIRQMNQFIRNGKSEREKAERRAAGLDQHTTVQGQQPQIVEPSTEVQKKEVEQLLVQLIIRHGSDKITVKDHDGNDVVLPVAGYIDADFGSDQLTFSADLYNQILHECVSHLNDQKFISENYFINHPDPKISQLAAQMCTDRFHLSESLKIKDDPVKLAHDVLTL
;
A
#
# COMPACT_ATOMS: atom_id res chain seq x y z
N VAL A 1 -26.76 17.30 -1.13
CA VAL A 1 -26.67 16.92 -2.54
C VAL A 1 -27.26 18.04 -3.39
N SER A 2 -26.55 18.45 -4.43
CA SER A 2 -27.03 19.42 -5.41
C SER A 2 -27.14 18.75 -6.79
N PRO A 3 -28.33 18.26 -7.18
CA PRO A 3 -28.50 17.54 -8.45
C PRO A 3 -28.17 18.39 -9.67
N SER A 4 -28.45 19.70 -9.62
CA SER A 4 -28.16 20.64 -10.72
C SER A 4 -26.67 20.88 -10.96
N ARG A 5 -25.84 20.68 -9.93
CA ARG A 5 -24.37 20.79 -10.02
C ARG A 5 -23.68 19.44 -10.10
N GLY A 6 -24.41 18.33 -9.98
CA GLY A 6 -23.84 16.98 -9.96
C GLY A 6 -22.90 16.69 -8.78
N ILE A 7 -23.07 17.41 -7.66
CA ILE A 7 -22.17 17.31 -6.49
C ILE A 7 -22.92 16.98 -5.20
N CYS A 8 -22.22 16.30 -4.29
CA CYS A 8 -22.62 16.11 -2.90
C CYS A 8 -21.56 16.69 -1.96
N HIS A 9 -21.97 17.12 -0.77
CA HIS A 9 -21.08 17.56 0.30
C HIS A 9 -21.66 17.19 1.65
N CYS A 10 -20.81 16.63 2.53
CA CYS A 10 -21.16 16.31 3.89
C CYS A 10 -20.69 17.44 4.82
N PHE A 11 -21.62 18.14 5.46
CA PHE A 11 -21.28 19.25 6.36
C PHE A 11 -20.66 18.79 7.70
N THR A 12 -20.79 17.50 8.02
CA THR A 12 -20.24 16.95 9.27
C THR A 12 -18.79 16.58 9.14
N CYS A 13 -18.39 15.93 8.03
CA CYS A 13 -17.01 15.44 7.83
C CYS A 13 -16.23 16.21 6.74
N GLY A 14 -16.84 17.20 6.09
CA GLY A 14 -16.22 18.00 5.04
C GLY A 14 -16.02 17.28 3.70
N LYS A 15 -16.27 15.96 3.62
CA LYS A 15 -16.11 15.19 2.39
C LYS A 15 -17.19 15.56 1.37
N GLY A 16 -16.78 15.66 0.09
CA GLY A 16 -17.69 16.00 -0.99
C GLY A 16 -17.08 15.70 -2.36
N GLY A 17 -17.88 15.89 -3.42
CA GLY A 17 -17.44 15.66 -4.79
C GLY A 17 -18.58 15.26 -5.71
N ASN A 18 -18.25 14.66 -6.85
CA ASN A 18 -19.22 14.15 -7.81
C ASN A 18 -19.70 12.74 -7.43
N ALA A 19 -20.51 12.11 -8.29
CA ALA A 19 -21.03 10.75 -8.06
C ALA A 19 -19.93 9.69 -7.97
N VAL A 20 -18.83 9.86 -8.70
CA VAL A 20 -17.67 8.95 -8.66
C VAL A 20 -16.99 9.06 -7.30
N ASN A 21 -16.66 10.28 -6.86
CA ASN A 21 -16.08 10.52 -5.53
C ASN A 21 -16.96 9.98 -4.41
N PHE A 22 -18.30 10.15 -4.52
CA PHE A 22 -19.24 9.61 -3.56
C PHE A 22 -19.16 8.08 -3.46
N LEU A 23 -19.10 7.37 -4.60
CA LEU A 23 -18.97 5.92 -4.62
C LEU A 23 -17.60 5.44 -4.12
N MET A 24 -16.53 6.14 -4.50
CA MET A 24 -15.20 5.83 -4.01
C MET A 24 -15.14 5.88 -2.49
N GLU A 25 -15.74 6.90 -1.89
CA GLU A 25 -15.80 7.06 -0.42
C GLU A 25 -16.76 6.08 0.25
N LEU A 26 -17.94 5.84 -0.32
CA LEU A 26 -18.96 4.98 0.27
C LEU A 26 -18.58 3.50 0.22
N GLU A 27 -18.12 3.05 -0.94
CA GLU A 27 -17.84 1.63 -1.21
C GLU A 27 -16.35 1.29 -1.12
N GLN A 28 -15.50 2.31 -0.85
CA GLN A 28 -14.04 2.17 -0.82
C GLN A 28 -13.51 1.54 -2.11
N MET A 29 -13.98 2.06 -3.24
CA MET A 29 -13.58 1.67 -4.60
C MET A 29 -12.49 2.59 -5.12
N THR A 30 -11.73 2.12 -6.10
CA THR A 30 -10.87 2.99 -6.91
C THR A 30 -11.69 3.77 -7.94
N ASP A 31 -11.13 4.85 -8.48
CA ASP A 31 -11.80 5.66 -9.53
C ASP A 31 -12.25 4.81 -10.73
N PRO A 32 -11.41 3.94 -11.34
CA PRO A 32 -11.84 3.07 -12.44
C PRO A 32 -12.94 2.08 -12.06
N GLU A 33 -12.91 1.56 -10.82
CA GLU A 33 -13.97 0.64 -10.33
C GLU A 33 -15.30 1.37 -10.16
N ALA A 34 -15.27 2.59 -9.61
CA ALA A 34 -16.45 3.43 -9.44
C ALA A 34 -17.06 3.84 -10.80
N LEU A 35 -16.21 4.18 -11.77
CA LEU A 35 -16.64 4.48 -13.14
C LEU A 35 -17.27 3.27 -13.82
N LYS A 36 -16.65 2.09 -13.75
CA LYS A 36 -17.19 0.84 -14.30
C LYS A 36 -18.52 0.46 -13.63
N TRP A 37 -18.62 0.66 -12.32
CA TRP A 37 -19.87 0.40 -11.57
C TRP A 37 -21.00 1.32 -12.02
N LEU A 38 -20.73 2.64 -12.16
CA LEU A 38 -21.71 3.61 -12.65
C LEU A 38 -22.14 3.30 -14.08
N ALA A 39 -21.19 3.03 -14.95
CA ALA A 39 -21.48 2.68 -16.33
C ALA A 39 -22.38 1.45 -16.45
N LYS A 40 -22.09 0.40 -15.68
CA LYS A 40 -22.94 -0.80 -15.61
C LYS A 40 -24.32 -0.48 -15.07
N LYS A 41 -24.42 0.34 -14.02
CA LYS A 41 -25.70 0.70 -13.39
C LYS A 41 -26.60 1.51 -14.31
N TYR A 42 -26.03 2.42 -15.10
CA TYR A 42 -26.76 3.33 -15.99
C TYR A 42 -26.73 2.91 -17.45
N ASN A 43 -26.20 1.71 -17.73
CA ASN A 43 -26.08 1.14 -19.09
C ASN A 43 -25.35 2.07 -20.07
N ILE A 44 -24.28 2.73 -19.57
CA ILE A 44 -23.42 3.61 -20.36
C ILE A 44 -22.30 2.76 -20.96
N GLU A 45 -22.13 2.84 -22.26
CA GLU A 45 -21.04 2.17 -22.96
C GLU A 45 -19.72 2.90 -22.68
N ILE A 46 -18.74 2.19 -22.10
CA ILE A 46 -17.40 2.74 -21.84
C ILE A 46 -16.54 2.43 -23.06
N HIS A 47 -16.07 3.48 -23.74
CA HIS A 47 -15.00 3.35 -24.73
C HIS A 47 -13.67 3.17 -23.97
N GLU A 48 -13.31 1.91 -23.71
CA GLU A 48 -11.98 1.60 -23.18
C GLU A 48 -10.95 1.79 -24.29
N LYS A 49 -9.72 2.18 -23.93
CA LYS A 49 -8.59 2.23 -24.86
C LYS A 49 -8.50 0.88 -25.58
N GLU A 50 -8.39 0.90 -26.89
CA GLU A 50 -8.20 -0.36 -27.64
C GLU A 50 -6.94 -1.06 -27.13
N LEU A 51 -7.15 -2.16 -26.43
CA LEU A 51 -6.10 -3.03 -25.93
C LEU A 51 -5.44 -3.76 -27.10
N THR A 52 -4.15 -3.98 -27.04
CA THR A 52 -3.46 -4.87 -27.98
C THR A 52 -4.02 -6.29 -27.90
N PRO A 53 -3.84 -7.12 -28.93
CA PRO A 53 -4.28 -8.52 -28.87
C PRO A 53 -3.73 -9.30 -27.68
N GLU A 54 -2.47 -9.00 -27.28
CA GLU A 54 -1.83 -9.59 -26.11
C GLU A 54 -2.47 -9.13 -24.80
N GLU A 55 -2.75 -7.83 -24.66
CA GLU A 55 -3.44 -7.27 -23.49
C GLU A 55 -4.86 -7.82 -23.34
N LYS A 56 -5.61 -7.94 -24.44
CA LYS A 56 -6.95 -8.57 -24.43
C LYS A 56 -6.89 -10.03 -24.00
N LYS A 57 -5.87 -10.76 -24.45
CA LYS A 57 -5.66 -12.16 -24.06
C LYS A 57 -5.34 -12.27 -22.56
N ALA A 58 -4.42 -11.44 -22.05
CA ALA A 58 -4.06 -11.41 -20.64
C ALA A 58 -5.27 -11.05 -19.74
N GLU A 59 -6.08 -10.06 -20.14
CA GLU A 59 -7.30 -9.69 -19.41
C GLU A 59 -8.31 -10.84 -19.39
N SER A 60 -8.53 -11.52 -20.52
CA SER A 60 -9.41 -12.70 -20.62
C SER A 60 -8.90 -13.88 -19.77
N GLU A 61 -7.58 -14.12 -19.72
CA GLU A 61 -6.99 -15.15 -18.86
C GLU A 61 -7.18 -14.81 -17.38
N ARG A 62 -6.92 -13.56 -17.00
CA ARG A 62 -7.16 -13.06 -15.64
C ARG A 62 -8.62 -13.20 -15.21
N GLU A 63 -9.56 -12.84 -16.07
CA GLU A 63 -10.99 -13.00 -15.82
C GLU A 63 -11.36 -14.48 -15.65
N SER A 64 -10.84 -15.37 -16.51
CA SER A 64 -11.04 -16.81 -16.41
C SER A 64 -10.52 -17.38 -15.07
N MET A 65 -9.36 -16.92 -14.58
CA MET A 65 -8.85 -17.31 -13.27
C MET A 65 -9.75 -16.84 -12.12
N LEU A 66 -10.29 -15.61 -12.18
CA LEU A 66 -11.23 -15.10 -11.18
C LEU A 66 -12.54 -15.90 -11.17
N ILE A 67 -13.06 -16.27 -12.34
CA ILE A 67 -14.26 -17.12 -12.47
C ILE A 67 -14.05 -18.48 -11.85
N VAL A 68 -12.89 -19.11 -12.11
CA VAL A 68 -12.54 -20.41 -11.53
C VAL A 68 -12.40 -20.33 -10.00
N ASN A 69 -11.77 -19.29 -9.47
CA ASN A 69 -11.66 -19.10 -8.02
C ASN A 69 -13.02 -18.85 -7.35
N GLU A 70 -13.89 -18.06 -7.97
CA GLU A 70 -15.25 -17.83 -7.46
C GLU A 70 -16.05 -19.13 -7.43
N TRP A 71 -15.96 -19.95 -8.48
CA TRP A 71 -16.55 -21.27 -8.52
C TRP A 71 -15.99 -22.17 -7.41
N ALA A 72 -14.67 -22.24 -7.28
CA ALA A 72 -14.03 -23.06 -6.26
C ALA A 72 -14.44 -22.65 -4.84
N SER A 73 -14.58 -21.34 -4.57
CA SER A 73 -15.10 -20.85 -3.29
C SER A 73 -16.51 -21.38 -3.01
N LYS A 74 -17.41 -21.30 -3.99
CA LYS A 74 -18.78 -21.83 -3.87
C LYS A 74 -18.78 -23.35 -3.69
N TYR A 75 -17.92 -24.06 -4.41
CA TYR A 75 -17.75 -25.50 -4.25
C TYR A 75 -17.34 -25.86 -2.82
N PHE A 76 -16.29 -25.24 -2.28
CA PHE A 76 -15.84 -25.52 -0.92
C PHE A 76 -16.88 -25.16 0.15
N GLN A 77 -17.65 -24.09 -0.03
CA GLN A 77 -18.79 -23.74 0.82
C GLN A 77 -19.91 -24.78 0.72
N SER A 78 -20.24 -25.28 -0.49
CA SER A 78 -21.24 -26.31 -0.66
C SER A 78 -20.84 -27.61 0.01
N ILE A 79 -19.57 -28.01 -0.09
CA ILE A 79 -19.03 -29.17 0.61
C ILE A 79 -19.14 -28.97 2.15
N LEU A 80 -18.81 -27.80 2.66
CA LEU A 80 -18.92 -27.49 4.08
C LEU A 80 -20.35 -27.65 4.62
N HIS A 81 -21.36 -27.20 3.88
CA HIS A 81 -22.72 -27.12 4.36
C HIS A 81 -23.65 -28.25 3.89
N GLN A 82 -23.34 -28.93 2.80
CA GLN A 82 -24.23 -29.93 2.20
C GLN A 82 -23.69 -31.35 2.30
N ASN A 83 -22.37 -31.53 2.26
CA ASN A 83 -21.73 -32.85 2.36
C ASN A 83 -21.65 -33.34 3.80
N GLU A 84 -21.89 -34.62 4.06
CA GLU A 84 -21.86 -35.21 5.42
C GLU A 84 -20.47 -35.11 6.06
N GLU A 85 -19.41 -35.44 5.32
CA GLU A 85 -18.03 -35.34 5.80
C GLU A 85 -17.63 -33.87 6.00
N GLY A 86 -18.10 -32.96 5.11
CA GLY A 86 -17.92 -31.52 5.27
C GLY A 86 -18.53 -30.98 6.54
N LYS A 87 -19.73 -31.42 6.93
CA LYS A 87 -20.39 -31.05 8.18
C LYS A 87 -19.67 -31.65 9.39
N ALA A 88 -19.34 -32.94 9.33
CA ALA A 88 -18.77 -33.67 10.45
C ALA A 88 -17.33 -33.24 10.79
N ILE A 89 -16.56 -32.81 9.81
CA ILE A 89 -15.14 -32.41 9.99
C ILE A 89 -14.96 -30.90 9.85
N GLY A 90 -15.37 -30.33 8.70
CA GLY A 90 -15.11 -28.93 8.38
C GLY A 90 -15.94 -27.96 9.23
N LEU A 91 -17.26 -28.15 9.25
CA LEU A 91 -18.16 -27.26 9.99
C LEU A 91 -17.97 -27.45 11.52
N ALA A 92 -17.79 -28.69 11.97
CA ALA A 92 -17.46 -28.97 13.37
C ALA A 92 -16.19 -28.26 13.81
N TYR A 93 -15.12 -28.29 12.99
CA TYR A 93 -13.88 -27.56 13.27
C TYR A 93 -14.10 -26.06 13.49
N PHE A 94 -14.88 -25.39 12.63
CA PHE A 94 -15.14 -23.97 12.78
C PHE A 94 -15.99 -23.65 14.01
N ARG A 95 -17.00 -24.49 14.30
CA ARG A 95 -17.85 -24.36 15.49
C ARG A 95 -17.11 -24.66 16.79
N ASP A 96 -16.24 -25.65 16.81
CA ASP A 96 -15.38 -25.96 17.97
C ASP A 96 -14.39 -24.83 18.27
N ARG A 97 -14.03 -24.02 17.24
CA ARG A 97 -13.30 -22.76 17.41
C ARG A 97 -14.18 -21.60 17.89
N GLY A 98 -15.46 -21.79 18.02
CA GLY A 98 -16.40 -20.75 18.47
C GLY A 98 -16.84 -19.82 17.35
N PHE A 99 -16.60 -20.13 16.07
CA PHE A 99 -17.06 -19.29 14.97
C PHE A 99 -18.58 -19.47 14.77
N ARG A 100 -19.28 -18.33 14.73
CA ARG A 100 -20.72 -18.29 14.43
C ARG A 100 -20.97 -18.47 12.94
N ASP A 101 -22.17 -18.93 12.60
CA ASP A 101 -22.55 -19.20 11.22
C ASP A 101 -22.53 -17.94 10.35
N ASP A 102 -22.83 -16.75 10.94
CA ASP A 102 -22.71 -15.45 10.24
C ASP A 102 -21.25 -15.14 9.85
N MET A 103 -20.27 -15.49 10.69
CA MET A 103 -18.85 -15.32 10.38
C MET A 103 -18.37 -16.32 9.32
N ILE A 104 -18.80 -17.59 9.44
CA ILE A 104 -18.51 -18.61 8.43
C ILE A 104 -18.98 -18.13 7.05
N GLN A 105 -20.15 -17.53 6.98
CA GLN A 105 -20.71 -16.98 5.74
C GLN A 105 -19.96 -15.70 5.28
N THR A 106 -19.70 -14.74 6.19
CA THR A 106 -19.04 -13.47 5.89
C THR A 106 -17.64 -13.68 5.31
N PHE A 107 -16.89 -14.64 5.86
CA PHE A 107 -15.56 -15.00 5.38
C PHE A 107 -15.56 -16.10 4.31
N GLN A 108 -16.74 -16.53 3.86
CA GLN A 108 -16.92 -17.56 2.82
C GLN A 108 -16.16 -18.86 3.11
N LEU A 109 -16.08 -19.25 4.39
CA LEU A 109 -15.29 -20.41 4.82
C LEU A 109 -15.80 -21.69 4.16
N GLY A 110 -14.88 -22.59 3.85
CA GLY A 110 -15.18 -23.82 3.14
C GLY A 110 -14.43 -25.04 3.68
N PHE A 111 -14.68 -26.17 3.06
CA PHE A 111 -13.95 -27.41 3.34
C PHE A 111 -13.66 -28.15 2.04
N ALA A 112 -12.44 -28.65 1.89
CA ALA A 112 -12.04 -29.53 0.81
C ALA A 112 -12.00 -30.98 1.30
N LEU A 113 -12.68 -31.87 0.60
CA LEU A 113 -12.69 -33.30 0.91
C LEU A 113 -11.27 -33.89 0.91
N PRO A 114 -10.98 -34.93 1.71
CA PRO A 114 -9.66 -35.58 1.76
C PRO A 114 -9.42 -36.51 0.52
N ILE A 115 -10.03 -36.19 -0.59
CA ILE A 115 -9.92 -36.86 -1.88
C ILE A 115 -9.04 -36.01 -2.79
N GLN A 116 -7.99 -36.59 -3.34
CA GLN A 116 -6.91 -35.86 -4.00
C GLN A 116 -7.32 -35.11 -5.29
N ASN A 117 -8.46 -35.44 -5.89
CA ASN A 117 -8.95 -34.86 -7.14
C ASN A 117 -10.46 -34.57 -7.13
N ALA A 118 -11.06 -34.44 -5.96
CA ALA A 118 -12.50 -34.22 -5.84
C ALA A 118 -12.93 -32.90 -6.49
N MET A 119 -12.24 -31.81 -6.16
CA MET A 119 -12.53 -30.47 -6.69
C MET A 119 -12.16 -30.36 -8.16
N SER A 120 -10.97 -30.80 -8.57
CA SER A 120 -10.51 -30.70 -9.95
C SER A 120 -11.35 -31.55 -10.91
N SER A 121 -11.79 -32.75 -10.49
CA SER A 121 -12.68 -33.61 -11.29
C SER A 121 -14.05 -32.95 -11.50
N GLU A 122 -14.60 -32.33 -10.45
CA GLU A 122 -15.88 -31.63 -10.54
C GLU A 122 -15.77 -30.38 -11.43
N ALA A 123 -14.70 -29.60 -11.27
CA ALA A 123 -14.44 -28.44 -12.12
C ALA A 123 -14.41 -28.81 -13.62
N ILE A 124 -13.70 -29.89 -13.97
CA ILE A 124 -13.64 -30.37 -15.37
C ILE A 124 -15.00 -30.84 -15.85
N ARG A 125 -15.76 -31.53 -15.01
CA ARG A 125 -17.11 -31.99 -15.32
C ARG A 125 -18.05 -30.82 -15.64
N GLU A 126 -17.90 -29.71 -14.95
CA GLU A 126 -18.64 -28.46 -15.19
C GLU A 126 -18.09 -27.59 -16.33
N GLY A 127 -17.00 -28.04 -16.99
CA GLY A 127 -16.46 -27.39 -18.19
C GLY A 127 -15.34 -26.38 -17.93
N TYR A 128 -14.83 -26.30 -16.70
CA TYR A 128 -13.66 -25.44 -16.40
C TYR A 128 -12.38 -26.07 -16.95
N LYS A 129 -11.51 -25.23 -17.54
CA LYS A 129 -10.26 -25.69 -18.13
C LYS A 129 -9.21 -25.98 -17.05
N SER A 130 -8.54 -27.13 -17.14
CA SER A 130 -7.47 -27.53 -16.22
C SER A 130 -6.32 -26.54 -16.14
N GLU A 131 -6.06 -25.80 -17.22
CA GLU A 131 -5.04 -24.75 -17.29
C GLU A 131 -5.26 -23.68 -16.21
N PHE A 132 -6.49 -23.18 -16.04
CA PHE A 132 -6.79 -22.15 -15.06
C PHE A 132 -6.80 -22.69 -13.63
N LEU A 133 -7.18 -23.95 -13.43
CA LEU A 133 -7.04 -24.62 -12.12
C LEU A 133 -5.56 -24.71 -11.70
N LYS A 134 -4.66 -24.94 -12.64
CA LYS A 134 -3.21 -24.97 -12.39
C LYS A 134 -2.64 -23.56 -12.19
N LYS A 135 -2.99 -22.59 -13.05
CA LYS A 135 -2.53 -21.20 -12.96
C LYS A 135 -2.93 -20.52 -11.63
N THR A 136 -4.11 -20.81 -11.10
CA THR A 136 -4.58 -20.33 -9.80
C THR A 136 -4.00 -21.11 -8.60
N GLY A 137 -3.32 -22.22 -8.87
CA GLY A 137 -2.77 -23.10 -7.86
C GLY A 137 -3.80 -23.88 -7.04
N LEU A 138 -5.03 -24.01 -7.54
CA LEU A 138 -6.06 -24.89 -6.96
C LEU A 138 -5.65 -26.35 -7.06
N CYS A 139 -5.00 -26.73 -8.13
CA CYS A 139 -4.42 -28.06 -8.31
C CYS A 139 -3.02 -27.98 -8.97
N TYR A 140 -2.33 -29.08 -8.96
CA TYR A 140 -1.09 -29.31 -9.72
C TYR A 140 -1.17 -30.62 -10.49
N GLU A 141 -0.36 -30.75 -11.53
CA GLU A 141 -0.31 -31.93 -12.38
C GLU A 141 0.87 -32.82 -11.99
N ARG A 142 0.64 -34.11 -11.87
CA ARG A 142 1.70 -35.10 -11.68
C ARG A 142 2.33 -35.49 -13.01
N ASN A 143 3.44 -36.21 -12.93
CA ASN A 143 4.17 -36.71 -14.11
C ASN A 143 3.33 -37.62 -15.02
N ASP A 144 2.29 -38.25 -14.49
CA ASP A 144 1.34 -39.11 -15.20
C ASP A 144 0.17 -38.34 -15.83
N GLY A 145 0.15 -36.99 -15.72
CA GLY A 145 -0.91 -36.14 -16.24
C GLY A 145 -2.14 -36.03 -15.31
N SER A 146 -2.16 -36.71 -14.16
CA SER A 146 -3.26 -36.62 -13.21
C SER A 146 -3.23 -35.31 -12.42
N LEU A 147 -4.41 -34.70 -12.19
CA LEU A 147 -4.54 -33.51 -11.35
C LEU A 147 -4.66 -33.90 -9.88
N VAL A 148 -4.01 -33.08 -9.03
CA VAL A 148 -4.07 -33.24 -7.58
C VAL A 148 -4.47 -31.93 -6.94
N ASP A 149 -5.54 -31.97 -6.15
CA ASP A 149 -6.06 -30.82 -5.41
C ASP A 149 -5.11 -30.39 -4.31
N ARG A 150 -4.66 -29.14 -4.34
CA ARG A 150 -3.71 -28.57 -3.36
C ARG A 150 -4.26 -28.57 -1.95
N PHE A 151 -5.56 -28.39 -1.82
CA PHE A 151 -6.22 -28.15 -0.54
C PHE A 151 -6.96 -29.38 0.03
N ALA A 152 -6.77 -30.58 -0.51
CA ALA A 152 -7.44 -31.78 -0.05
C ALA A 152 -7.32 -31.99 1.48
N GLY A 153 -8.44 -32.28 2.16
CA GLY A 153 -8.53 -32.50 3.62
C GLY A 153 -8.32 -31.25 4.48
N ARG A 154 -8.62 -30.06 3.95
CA ARG A 154 -8.34 -28.78 4.63
C ARG A 154 -9.61 -27.94 4.84
N ALA A 155 -9.64 -27.25 5.99
CA ALA A 155 -10.48 -26.07 6.15
C ALA A 155 -9.97 -24.95 5.24
N ILE A 156 -10.88 -24.30 4.52
CA ILE A 156 -10.56 -23.31 3.48
C ILE A 156 -10.89 -21.90 3.95
N PHE A 157 -9.95 -20.98 3.72
CA PHE A 157 -10.02 -19.56 4.01
C PHE A 157 -9.82 -18.79 2.70
N PRO A 158 -10.89 -18.36 2.03
CA PRO A 158 -10.75 -17.59 0.79
C PRO A 158 -10.13 -16.21 1.04
N TRP A 159 -9.23 -15.81 0.16
CA TRP A 159 -8.68 -14.45 0.13
C TRP A 159 -9.48 -13.61 -0.85
N LEU A 160 -10.03 -12.51 -0.34
CA LEU A 160 -10.78 -11.56 -1.15
C LEU A 160 -9.92 -10.33 -1.43
N SER A 161 -9.88 -9.91 -2.70
CA SER A 161 -9.30 -8.62 -3.06
C SER A 161 -10.06 -7.46 -2.40
N VAL A 162 -9.53 -6.25 -2.46
CA VAL A 162 -10.24 -5.05 -1.96
C VAL A 162 -11.63 -4.90 -2.60
N SER A 163 -11.81 -5.34 -3.86
CA SER A 163 -13.10 -5.31 -4.56
C SER A 163 -14.02 -6.51 -4.25
N GLY A 164 -13.58 -7.45 -3.43
CA GLY A 164 -14.39 -8.61 -3.01
C GLY A 164 -14.35 -9.80 -3.97
N LYS A 165 -13.43 -9.83 -4.93
CA LYS A 165 -13.21 -10.99 -5.80
C LYS A 165 -12.34 -12.02 -5.10
N VAL A 166 -12.66 -13.31 -5.25
CA VAL A 166 -11.84 -14.40 -4.71
C VAL A 166 -10.55 -14.53 -5.52
N ILE A 167 -9.41 -14.22 -4.92
CA ILE A 167 -8.12 -14.20 -5.62
C ILE A 167 -7.22 -15.38 -5.25
N ALA A 168 -7.38 -15.96 -4.06
CA ALA A 168 -6.57 -17.06 -3.55
C ALA A 168 -7.29 -17.80 -2.43
N PHE A 169 -6.64 -18.83 -1.90
CA PHE A 169 -7.12 -19.62 -0.77
C PHE A 169 -5.98 -19.90 0.21
N GLY A 170 -6.31 -19.90 1.50
CA GLY A 170 -5.55 -20.53 2.56
C GLY A 170 -6.20 -21.84 2.96
N GLY A 171 -5.41 -22.84 3.32
CA GLY A 171 -5.94 -24.13 3.74
C GLY A 171 -5.25 -24.67 4.98
N ARG A 172 -6.01 -24.98 6.05
CA ARG A 172 -5.50 -25.64 7.26
C ARG A 172 -5.88 -27.10 7.24
N VAL A 173 -4.88 -28.00 7.36
CA VAL A 173 -5.12 -29.44 7.39
C VAL A 173 -5.93 -29.82 8.65
N LEU A 174 -7.02 -30.56 8.45
CA LEU A 174 -7.87 -31.08 9.52
C LEU A 174 -7.81 -32.61 9.60
N ASP A 175 -7.67 -33.27 8.46
CA ASP A 175 -7.72 -34.73 8.40
C ASP A 175 -6.32 -35.35 8.47
N LYS A 176 -6.09 -36.11 9.54
CA LYS A 176 -4.84 -36.87 9.73
C LYS A 176 -4.65 -38.01 8.71
N ARG A 177 -5.71 -38.39 7.98
CA ARG A 177 -5.65 -39.39 6.89
C ARG A 177 -4.98 -38.83 5.63
N THR A 178 -4.83 -37.52 5.50
CA THR A 178 -4.11 -36.90 4.39
C THR A 178 -2.62 -37.20 4.50
N LYS A 179 -2.19 -38.38 4.01
CA LYS A 179 -0.82 -38.86 4.08
C LYS A 179 0.13 -37.93 3.32
N GLY A 180 1.30 -37.65 3.90
CA GLY A 180 2.36 -36.85 3.24
C GLY A 180 2.24 -35.35 3.38
N VAL A 181 1.31 -34.84 4.18
CA VAL A 181 1.15 -33.38 4.41
C VAL A 181 1.91 -32.97 5.67
N ASN A 182 3.10 -32.41 5.48
CA ASN A 182 3.93 -31.89 6.58
C ASN A 182 3.57 -30.45 6.98
N GLN A 183 2.79 -29.72 6.18
CA GLN A 183 2.46 -28.33 6.41
C GLN A 183 1.06 -28.18 7.01
N LYS A 184 1.00 -27.63 8.23
CA LYS A 184 -0.27 -27.31 8.92
C LYS A 184 -1.13 -26.33 8.10
N TYR A 185 -0.52 -25.30 7.55
CA TYR A 185 -1.14 -24.31 6.66
C TYR A 185 -0.48 -24.31 5.30
N VAL A 186 -1.26 -24.11 4.23
CA VAL A 186 -0.80 -23.90 2.87
C VAL A 186 -1.61 -22.77 2.24
N ASN A 187 -0.97 -21.94 1.44
CA ASN A 187 -1.61 -20.87 0.66
C ASN A 187 -1.54 -21.20 -0.83
N SER A 188 -2.41 -20.54 -1.62
CA SER A 188 -2.22 -20.48 -3.06
C SER A 188 -0.82 -19.95 -3.38
N PRO A 189 -0.17 -20.44 -4.43
CA PRO A 189 1.05 -19.83 -4.94
C PRO A 189 0.74 -18.47 -5.58
N ASP A 190 1.77 -17.67 -5.81
CA ASP A 190 1.64 -16.45 -6.58
C ASP A 190 1.13 -16.75 -8.00
N SER A 191 0.31 -15.85 -8.50
CA SER A 191 -0.30 -15.94 -9.84
C SER A 191 -0.59 -14.55 -10.38
N GLU A 192 -1.08 -14.45 -11.61
CA GLU A 192 -1.45 -13.14 -12.21
C GLU A 192 -2.58 -12.40 -11.45
N ILE A 193 -3.36 -13.11 -10.63
CA ILE A 193 -4.45 -12.51 -9.83
C ILE A 193 -4.13 -12.42 -8.33
N TYR A 194 -3.04 -13.03 -7.86
CA TYR A 194 -2.66 -13.08 -6.46
C TYR A 194 -1.15 -13.01 -6.28
N HIS A 195 -0.70 -12.01 -5.52
CA HIS A 195 0.66 -11.92 -5.02
C HIS A 195 0.61 -11.75 -3.51
N LYS A 196 1.09 -12.75 -2.78
CA LYS A 196 1.00 -12.79 -1.32
C LYS A 196 1.58 -11.54 -0.64
N GLU A 197 2.64 -10.98 -1.19
CA GLU A 197 3.27 -9.76 -0.69
C GLU A 197 2.45 -8.48 -0.91
N ARG A 198 1.37 -8.53 -1.71
CA ARG A 198 0.54 -7.36 -2.07
C ARG A 198 -0.84 -7.39 -1.44
N GLU A 199 -1.24 -8.52 -0.90
CA GLU A 199 -2.59 -8.75 -0.40
C GLU A 199 -2.59 -8.94 1.12
N LEU A 200 -3.72 -8.62 1.74
CA LEU A 200 -3.96 -8.80 3.17
C LEU A 200 -5.25 -9.60 3.37
N TYR A 201 -5.19 -10.63 4.18
CA TYR A 201 -6.39 -11.40 4.53
C TYR A 201 -7.34 -10.55 5.37
N GLY A 202 -8.62 -10.60 5.03
CA GLY A 202 -9.66 -9.82 5.70
C GLY A 202 -9.84 -8.38 5.21
N ILE A 203 -9.01 -7.90 4.27
CA ILE A 203 -9.06 -6.50 3.82
C ILE A 203 -10.43 -6.09 3.23
N PHE A 204 -11.11 -7.00 2.52
CA PHE A 204 -12.44 -6.73 1.97
C PHE A 204 -13.47 -6.46 3.06
N GLN A 205 -13.49 -7.30 4.10
CA GLN A 205 -14.39 -7.17 5.23
C GLN A 205 -14.04 -5.93 6.07
N ALA A 206 -12.75 -5.67 6.27
CA ALA A 206 -12.23 -4.65 7.17
C ALA A 206 -12.24 -3.22 6.60
N LYS A 207 -12.14 -3.02 5.29
CA LYS A 207 -11.86 -1.72 4.66
C LYS A 207 -12.78 -0.58 5.11
N LYS A 208 -14.09 -0.84 5.26
CA LYS A 208 -15.08 0.17 5.71
C LYS A 208 -14.86 0.53 7.18
N ALA A 209 -14.60 -0.47 8.02
CA ALA A 209 -14.31 -0.25 9.44
C ALA A 209 -12.96 0.45 9.64
N ILE A 210 -11.92 0.09 8.86
CA ILE A 210 -10.61 0.77 8.88
C ILE A 210 -10.78 2.26 8.57
N ALA A 211 -11.50 2.60 7.50
CA ALA A 211 -11.72 3.99 7.12
C ALA A 211 -12.56 4.76 8.15
N LYS A 212 -13.58 4.12 8.74
CA LYS A 212 -14.45 4.72 9.76
C LYS A 212 -13.72 4.98 11.07
N GLU A 213 -12.99 3.98 11.56
CA GLU A 213 -12.26 4.05 12.85
C GLU A 213 -10.89 4.74 12.68
N ASN A 214 -10.48 5.05 11.44
CA ASN A 214 -9.17 5.59 11.07
C ASN A 214 -8.01 4.83 11.74
N CYS A 215 -8.13 3.50 11.81
CA CYS A 215 -7.15 2.61 12.44
C CYS A 215 -7.29 1.20 11.89
N VAL A 216 -6.18 0.47 11.73
CA VAL A 216 -6.15 -0.95 11.36
C VAL A 216 -5.41 -1.77 12.41
N TYR A 217 -5.99 -2.90 12.79
CA TYR A 217 -5.31 -3.93 13.58
C TYR A 217 -4.66 -4.94 12.64
N MET A 218 -3.38 -5.22 12.87
CA MET A 218 -2.62 -6.22 12.13
C MET A 218 -2.35 -7.41 13.02
N VAL A 219 -2.79 -8.59 12.60
CA VAL A 219 -2.59 -9.87 13.29
C VAL A 219 -1.86 -10.87 12.37
N GLU A 220 -1.50 -12.06 12.90
CA GLU A 220 -0.71 -13.02 12.16
C GLU A 220 -1.54 -13.98 11.30
N GLY A 221 -2.71 -14.42 11.78
CA GLY A 221 -3.43 -15.54 11.20
C GLY A 221 -4.86 -15.27 10.77
N TYR A 222 -5.41 -16.21 10.00
CA TYR A 222 -6.81 -16.16 9.54
C TYR A 222 -7.82 -16.20 10.69
N THR A 223 -7.56 -17.08 11.63
CA THR A 223 -8.44 -17.29 12.79
C THR A 223 -8.49 -16.07 13.69
N ASP A 224 -7.37 -15.37 13.83
CA ASP A 224 -7.29 -14.15 14.62
C ASP A 224 -8.16 -13.04 14.03
N VAL A 225 -8.09 -12.87 12.67
CA VAL A 225 -8.97 -11.92 11.96
C VAL A 225 -10.44 -12.24 12.21
N ILE A 226 -10.84 -13.50 12.07
CA ILE A 226 -12.24 -13.90 12.20
C ILE A 226 -12.71 -13.73 13.64
N SER A 227 -11.91 -14.11 14.64
CA SER A 227 -12.24 -14.00 16.06
C SER A 227 -12.34 -12.54 16.51
N MET A 228 -11.43 -11.67 16.08
CA MET A 228 -11.52 -10.24 16.35
C MET A 228 -12.74 -9.61 15.67
N HIS A 229 -12.98 -9.94 14.41
CA HIS A 229 -14.15 -9.44 13.68
C HIS A 229 -15.45 -9.88 14.34
N GLN A 230 -15.54 -11.14 14.77
CA GLN A 230 -16.69 -11.67 15.54
C GLN A 230 -16.89 -10.95 16.87
N SER A 231 -15.82 -10.53 17.53
CA SER A 231 -15.86 -9.72 18.74
C SER A 231 -16.22 -8.26 18.47
N GLY A 232 -16.45 -7.90 17.19
CA GLY A 232 -16.83 -6.57 16.74
C GLY A 232 -15.65 -5.59 16.64
N ILE A 233 -14.41 -6.11 16.50
CA ILE A 233 -13.23 -5.38 16.07
C ILE A 233 -13.06 -5.69 14.58
N GLU A 234 -13.84 -4.99 13.74
CA GLU A 234 -13.98 -5.31 12.32
C GLU A 234 -12.82 -4.76 11.47
N ASN A 235 -12.07 -3.79 11.97
CA ASN A 235 -10.94 -3.14 11.30
C ASN A 235 -9.63 -3.94 11.45
N VAL A 236 -9.68 -5.25 11.23
CA VAL A 236 -8.57 -6.18 11.43
C VAL A 236 -8.20 -6.93 10.15
N VAL A 237 -6.90 -7.08 9.90
CA VAL A 237 -6.32 -7.80 8.74
C VAL A 237 -5.12 -8.64 9.17
N ALA A 238 -4.73 -9.61 8.33
CA ALA A 238 -3.54 -10.40 8.56
C ALA A 238 -2.64 -10.50 7.32
N ASN A 239 -1.33 -10.57 7.55
CA ASN A 239 -0.32 -10.88 6.52
C ASN A 239 -0.13 -12.40 6.30
N SER A 240 -0.69 -13.22 7.20
CA SER A 240 -0.76 -14.70 7.12
C SER A 240 0.57 -15.41 6.90
N GLY A 241 1.53 -15.15 7.79
CA GLY A 241 2.78 -15.91 7.89
C GLY A 241 3.91 -15.41 6.98
N THR A 242 3.91 -14.13 6.65
CA THR A 242 5.03 -13.41 6.02
C THR A 242 5.36 -12.14 6.79
N ALA A 243 6.58 -11.61 6.64
CA ALA A 243 6.85 -10.24 7.09
C ALA A 243 5.99 -9.25 6.29
N LEU A 244 5.58 -8.16 6.93
CA LEU A 244 4.81 -7.10 6.27
C LEU A 244 5.63 -6.46 5.15
N SER A 245 5.05 -6.38 3.96
CA SER A 245 5.71 -5.81 2.78
C SER A 245 5.37 -4.34 2.57
N ILE A 246 6.19 -3.65 1.78
CA ILE A 246 5.93 -2.27 1.36
C ILE A 246 4.61 -2.13 0.58
N TYR A 247 4.23 -3.13 -0.21
CA TYR A 247 2.97 -3.13 -0.98
C TYR A 247 1.75 -3.23 -0.06
N GLN A 248 1.82 -4.06 0.98
CA GLN A 248 0.77 -4.19 1.99
C GLN A 248 0.64 -2.89 2.81
N ILE A 249 1.74 -2.24 3.16
CA ILE A 249 1.72 -0.93 3.83
C ILE A 249 1.05 0.11 2.94
N ARG A 250 1.41 0.20 1.68
CA ARG A 250 0.80 1.13 0.72
C ARG A 250 -0.68 0.81 0.45
N LEU A 251 -1.07 -0.46 0.53
CA LEU A 251 -2.47 -0.84 0.47
C LEU A 251 -3.25 -0.27 1.66
N LEU A 252 -2.70 -0.34 2.88
CA LEU A 252 -3.32 0.21 4.09
C LEU A 252 -3.39 1.73 4.08
N HIS A 253 -2.39 2.42 3.52
CA HIS A 253 -2.38 3.88 3.38
C HIS A 253 -3.58 4.44 2.60
N ARG A 254 -4.24 3.62 1.78
CA ARG A 254 -5.48 4.03 1.09
C ARG A 254 -6.63 4.25 2.06
N PHE A 255 -6.56 3.71 3.26
CA PHE A 255 -7.65 3.71 4.24
C PHE A 255 -7.28 4.43 5.53
N THR A 256 -6.04 4.30 6.01
CA THR A 256 -5.57 4.91 7.25
C THR A 256 -4.04 4.97 7.31
N ASN A 257 -3.53 5.91 8.10
CA ASN A 257 -2.10 5.98 8.47
C ASN A 257 -1.84 5.37 9.86
N ASN A 258 -2.86 4.89 10.57
CA ASN A 258 -2.73 4.40 11.94
C ASN A 258 -2.83 2.87 11.97
N ILE A 259 -1.79 2.21 12.47
CA ILE A 259 -1.73 0.76 12.60
C ILE A 259 -1.45 0.34 14.04
N VAL A 260 -2.17 -0.66 14.51
CA VAL A 260 -1.90 -1.35 15.77
C VAL A 260 -1.42 -2.76 15.44
N LEU A 261 -0.17 -3.05 15.77
CA LEU A 261 0.43 -4.37 15.61
C LEU A 261 0.08 -5.21 16.83
N LEU A 262 -0.68 -6.26 16.65
CA LEU A 262 -1.14 -7.14 17.70
C LEU A 262 -0.38 -8.47 17.60
N TYR A 263 0.40 -8.76 18.62
CA TYR A 263 1.27 -9.93 18.69
C TYR A 263 0.96 -10.78 19.91
N ASP A 264 1.37 -12.04 19.84
CA ASP A 264 1.36 -12.94 20.97
C ASP A 264 2.26 -12.41 22.08
N GLY A 265 1.87 -12.58 23.33
CA GLY A 265 2.62 -12.06 24.49
C GLY A 265 3.89 -12.86 24.84
N ASP A 266 4.42 -13.64 23.90
CA ASP A 266 5.63 -14.44 24.09
C ASP A 266 6.90 -13.73 23.55
N ALA A 267 8.07 -14.34 23.79
CA ALA A 267 9.34 -13.78 23.32
C ALA A 267 9.43 -13.70 21.79
N ALA A 268 8.77 -14.60 21.05
CA ALA A 268 8.76 -14.59 19.59
C ALA A 268 7.91 -13.42 19.05
N GLY A 269 6.74 -13.18 19.65
CA GLY A 269 5.88 -12.03 19.33
C GLY A 269 6.57 -10.70 19.62
N ILE A 270 7.28 -10.57 20.76
CA ILE A 270 8.08 -9.37 21.07
C ILE A 270 9.17 -9.15 20.01
N HIS A 271 9.90 -10.20 19.62
CA HIS A 271 10.90 -10.09 18.56
C HIS A 271 10.28 -9.79 17.18
N ALA A 272 9.09 -10.30 16.92
CA ALA A 272 8.35 -9.97 15.70
C ALA A 272 7.92 -8.50 15.70
N ALA A 273 7.44 -7.98 16.83
CA ALA A 273 7.07 -6.57 17.00
C ALA A 273 8.24 -5.61 16.76
N LEU A 274 9.46 -5.99 17.14
CA LEU A 274 10.66 -5.17 16.93
C LEU A 274 11.21 -5.22 15.49
N ARG A 275 10.81 -6.24 14.71
CA ARG A 275 11.27 -6.42 13.33
C ARG A 275 10.27 -5.81 12.34
N GLY A 276 10.77 -5.17 11.30
CA GLY A 276 9.94 -4.67 10.19
C GLY A 276 9.15 -3.39 10.48
N THR A 277 9.14 -2.88 11.72
CA THR A 277 8.45 -1.63 12.07
C THR A 277 9.11 -0.40 11.48
N ASP A 278 10.42 -0.42 11.26
CA ASP A 278 11.14 0.69 10.62
C ASP A 278 10.64 0.94 9.20
N MET A 279 10.16 -0.10 8.49
CA MET A 279 9.53 0.08 7.18
C MET A 279 8.20 0.84 7.28
N LEU A 280 7.39 0.53 8.29
CA LEU A 280 6.15 1.25 8.57
C LEU A 280 6.40 2.73 8.92
N LEU A 281 7.38 3.00 9.79
CA LEU A 281 7.79 4.36 10.16
C LEU A 281 8.28 5.15 8.95
N LYS A 282 9.07 4.51 8.07
CA LYS A 282 9.61 5.11 6.85
C LYS A 282 8.52 5.45 5.84
N GLU A 283 7.48 4.62 5.74
CA GLU A 283 6.30 4.89 4.89
C GLU A 283 5.31 5.86 5.58
N GLY A 284 5.61 6.39 6.77
CA GLY A 284 4.80 7.41 7.44
C GLY A 284 3.59 6.87 8.22
N MET A 285 3.61 5.60 8.61
CA MET A 285 2.57 5.02 9.47
C MET A 285 2.79 5.42 10.94
N ASN A 286 1.70 5.72 11.64
CA ASN A 286 1.66 5.85 13.09
C ASN A 286 1.46 4.46 13.70
N ILE A 287 2.42 4.00 14.49
CA ILE A 287 2.46 2.62 14.96
C ILE A 287 2.18 2.56 16.45
N LYS A 288 1.22 1.73 16.80
CA LYS A 288 1.05 1.24 18.16
C LYS A 288 1.26 -0.27 18.21
N VAL A 289 1.64 -0.76 19.37
CA VAL A 289 1.82 -2.19 19.64
C VAL A 289 0.87 -2.60 20.75
N LEU A 290 0.31 -3.77 20.63
CA LEU A 290 -0.46 -4.44 21.67
C LEU A 290 0.09 -5.86 21.85
N LEU A 291 0.45 -6.20 23.06
CA LEU A 291 0.76 -7.58 23.45
C LEU A 291 -0.42 -8.15 24.23
N LEU A 292 -0.84 -9.36 23.87
CA LEU A 292 -1.82 -10.09 24.65
C LEU A 292 -1.16 -10.74 25.87
N PRO A 293 -1.87 -10.88 26.99
CA PRO A 293 -1.31 -11.46 28.20
C PRO A 293 -1.15 -12.98 28.07
N ASP A 294 -0.29 -13.57 28.90
CA ASP A 294 -0.16 -15.01 29.12
C ASP A 294 0.12 -15.85 27.85
N GLY A 295 0.75 -15.26 26.83
CA GLY A 295 1.04 -15.94 25.56
C GLY A 295 -0.20 -16.30 24.74
N ASN A 296 -1.34 -15.62 24.98
CA ASN A 296 -2.52 -15.77 24.16
C ASN A 296 -2.29 -15.17 22.76
N ASP A 297 -2.84 -15.85 21.75
CA ASP A 297 -3.13 -15.26 20.44
C ASP A 297 -4.54 -14.59 20.44
N PRO A 298 -4.88 -13.75 19.47
CA PRO A 298 -6.19 -13.10 19.42
C PRO A 298 -7.38 -14.08 19.41
N ASP A 299 -7.23 -15.25 18.77
CA ASP A 299 -8.26 -16.28 18.73
C ASP A 299 -8.51 -16.90 20.11
N SER A 300 -7.45 -17.27 20.85
CA SER A 300 -7.57 -17.82 22.20
C SER A 300 -8.09 -16.81 23.20
N PHE A 301 -7.65 -15.54 23.08
CA PHE A 301 -8.12 -14.45 23.94
C PHE A 301 -9.61 -14.17 23.72
N ALA A 302 -10.05 -14.10 22.46
CA ALA A 302 -11.46 -13.90 22.13
C ALA A 302 -12.37 -15.03 22.64
N ARG A 303 -11.87 -16.26 22.71
CA ARG A 303 -12.63 -17.41 23.23
C ARG A 303 -12.75 -17.44 24.76
N SER A 304 -11.79 -16.85 25.46
CA SER A 304 -11.74 -16.84 26.93
C SER A 304 -12.37 -15.58 27.56
N HIS A 305 -12.67 -14.57 26.76
CA HIS A 305 -13.21 -13.27 27.22
C HIS A 305 -14.49 -12.91 26.48
N THR A 306 -15.29 -12.03 27.09
CA THR A 306 -16.44 -11.46 26.37
C THR A 306 -15.97 -10.47 25.28
N SER A 307 -16.81 -10.24 24.27
CA SER A 307 -16.48 -9.23 23.23
C SER A 307 -16.27 -7.84 23.82
N SER A 308 -16.97 -7.50 24.91
CA SER A 308 -16.79 -6.23 25.61
C SER A 308 -15.44 -6.13 26.29
N ASP A 309 -15.04 -7.19 27.02
CA ASP A 309 -13.75 -7.23 27.72
C ASP A 309 -12.59 -7.19 26.73
N PHE A 310 -12.72 -7.90 25.59
CA PHE A 310 -11.70 -7.89 24.56
C PHE A 310 -11.54 -6.49 23.94
N LYS A 311 -12.64 -5.82 23.57
CA LYS A 311 -12.58 -4.45 23.06
C LYS A 311 -11.95 -3.49 24.06
N GLN A 312 -12.35 -3.58 25.33
CA GLN A 312 -11.80 -2.74 26.39
C GLN A 312 -10.31 -2.99 26.56
N TYR A 313 -9.90 -4.25 26.59
CA TYR A 313 -8.48 -4.62 26.68
C TYR A 313 -7.67 -4.04 25.53
N VAL A 314 -8.16 -4.20 24.31
CA VAL A 314 -7.50 -3.66 23.11
C VAL A 314 -7.39 -2.14 23.14
N GLN A 315 -8.37 -1.43 23.68
CA GLN A 315 -8.32 0.02 23.80
C GLN A 315 -7.34 0.50 24.87
N ASP A 316 -7.30 -0.17 26.01
CA ASP A 316 -6.54 0.27 27.19
C ASP A 316 -5.05 -0.08 27.15
N HIS A 317 -4.67 -1.12 26.38
CA HIS A 317 -3.31 -1.67 26.40
C HIS A 317 -2.49 -1.38 25.13
N GLN A 318 -2.96 -0.48 24.28
CA GLN A 318 -2.18 -0.02 23.13
C GLN A 318 -1.06 0.91 23.61
N GLU A 319 0.15 0.63 23.22
CA GLU A 319 1.34 1.42 23.54
C GLU A 319 1.97 1.97 22.26
N ASP A 320 2.47 3.20 22.28
CA ASP A 320 3.28 3.76 21.20
C ASP A 320 4.50 2.88 20.92
N PHE A 321 4.85 2.69 19.65
CA PHE A 321 5.95 1.78 19.29
C PHE A 321 7.31 2.20 19.85
N ILE A 322 7.61 3.48 19.90
CA ILE A 322 8.89 3.96 20.44
C ILE A 322 8.92 3.78 21.96
N GLU A 323 7.82 4.04 22.66
CA GLU A 323 7.72 3.76 24.10
C GLU A 323 7.82 2.25 24.38
N PHE A 324 7.15 1.42 23.59
CA PHE A 324 7.26 -0.04 23.65
C PHE A 324 8.73 -0.49 23.47
N LYS A 325 9.41 0.03 22.43
CA LYS A 325 10.81 -0.30 22.15
C LYS A 325 11.74 0.12 23.29
N ILE A 326 11.53 1.31 23.87
CA ILE A 326 12.27 1.79 25.05
C ILE A 326 12.07 0.82 26.22
N ARG A 327 10.84 0.47 26.53
CA ARG A 327 10.49 -0.42 27.64
C ARG A 327 11.12 -1.81 27.47
N VAL A 328 10.99 -2.39 26.28
CA VAL A 328 11.47 -3.77 26.01
C VAL A 328 13.00 -3.84 25.99
N LEU A 329 13.67 -2.90 25.34
CA LEU A 329 15.13 -2.96 25.15
C LEU A 329 15.92 -2.51 26.38
N LEU A 330 15.32 -1.69 27.26
CA LEU A 330 16.02 -1.15 28.41
C LEU A 330 15.59 -1.76 29.75
N ASN A 331 14.54 -2.59 29.77
CA ASN A 331 14.10 -3.23 31.00
C ASN A 331 15.19 -4.16 31.57
N GLY A 332 15.67 -3.83 32.79
CA GLY A 332 16.70 -4.61 33.49
C GLY A 332 18.11 -4.53 32.90
N VAL A 333 18.35 -3.68 31.89
CA VAL A 333 19.67 -3.52 31.26
C VAL A 333 20.52 -2.53 32.08
N THR A 334 21.50 -3.07 32.84
CA THR A 334 22.44 -2.32 33.64
C THR A 334 23.82 -2.14 32.98
N ASP A 335 24.14 -3.02 32.01
CA ASP A 335 25.40 -2.95 31.25
C ASP A 335 25.42 -1.70 30.36
N PRO A 336 26.43 -0.79 30.51
CA PRO A 336 26.52 0.44 29.72
C PRO A 336 26.62 0.19 28.20
N ILE A 337 27.29 -0.89 27.78
CA ILE A 337 27.46 -1.20 26.34
C ILE A 337 26.11 -1.62 25.74
N LYS A 338 25.44 -2.60 26.37
CA LYS A 338 24.10 -3.06 25.92
C LYS A 338 23.07 -1.94 25.98
N ARG A 339 23.17 -1.05 27.00
CA ARG A 339 22.32 0.12 27.09
C ARG A 339 22.55 1.08 25.91
N SER A 340 23.80 1.31 25.53
CA SER A 340 24.15 2.13 24.36
C SER A 340 23.63 1.54 23.05
N GLU A 341 23.76 0.22 22.87
CA GLU A 341 23.22 -0.50 21.69
C GLU A 341 21.69 -0.37 21.61
N ALA A 342 20.98 -0.54 22.73
CA ALA A 342 19.55 -0.36 22.81
C ALA A 342 19.11 1.07 22.44
N ILE A 343 19.80 2.08 22.99
CA ILE A 343 19.55 3.49 22.70
C ILE A 343 19.79 3.79 21.21
N ASN A 344 20.88 3.29 20.64
CA ASN A 344 21.17 3.44 19.22
C ASN A 344 20.05 2.84 18.35
N SER A 345 19.56 1.64 18.69
CA SER A 345 18.45 1.01 17.98
C SER A 345 17.14 1.82 18.05
N ILE A 346 16.87 2.46 19.19
CA ILE A 346 15.70 3.34 19.35
C ILE A 346 15.85 4.59 18.48
N VAL A 347 17.00 5.27 18.55
CA VAL A 347 17.29 6.49 17.77
C VAL A 347 17.32 6.20 16.26
N GLU A 348 17.79 5.02 15.86
CA GLU A 348 17.75 4.56 14.48
C GLU A 348 16.32 4.46 13.97
N SER A 349 15.39 3.85 14.73
CA SER A 349 13.96 3.81 14.36
C SER A 349 13.35 5.22 14.28
N VAL A 350 13.72 6.15 15.16
CA VAL A 350 13.27 7.55 15.05
C VAL A 350 13.82 8.21 13.80
N SER A 351 15.06 7.88 13.40
CA SER A 351 15.73 8.51 12.25
C SER A 351 15.07 8.22 10.90
N VAL A 352 14.34 7.10 10.78
CA VAL A 352 13.64 6.73 9.53
C VAL A 352 12.28 7.42 9.36
N ILE A 353 11.75 8.08 10.40
CA ILE A 353 10.50 8.84 10.33
C ILE A 353 10.70 10.02 9.38
N THR A 354 9.84 10.12 8.36
CA THR A 354 9.96 11.14 7.32
C THR A 354 9.51 12.53 7.78
N ASP A 355 8.46 12.61 8.60
CA ASP A 355 7.96 13.86 9.15
C ASP A 355 8.92 14.44 10.19
N GLN A 356 9.38 15.67 9.96
CA GLN A 356 10.38 16.33 10.82
C GLN A 356 9.81 16.72 12.19
N ILE A 357 8.53 17.08 12.26
CA ILE A 357 7.88 17.49 13.52
C ILE A 357 7.66 16.26 14.40
N VAL A 358 7.12 15.18 13.82
CA VAL A 358 6.93 13.89 14.50
C VAL A 358 8.28 13.37 15.00
N ARG A 359 9.32 13.43 14.18
CA ARG A 359 10.68 13.01 14.53
C ARG A 359 11.26 13.82 15.69
N ALA A 360 11.08 15.16 15.69
CA ALA A 360 11.53 16.03 16.78
C ALA A 360 10.78 15.71 18.10
N THR A 361 9.46 15.46 18.00
CA THR A 361 8.64 15.07 19.16
C THR A 361 9.12 13.75 19.78
N TYR A 362 9.45 12.75 18.94
CA TYR A 362 10.01 11.49 19.45
C TYR A 362 11.42 11.64 20.03
N ILE A 363 12.27 12.52 19.49
CA ILE A 363 13.59 12.80 20.09
C ILE A 363 13.43 13.44 21.46
N HIS A 364 12.50 14.38 21.61
CA HIS A 364 12.19 14.97 22.92
C HIS A 364 11.68 13.92 23.92
N LEU A 365 10.75 13.04 23.49
CA LEU A 365 10.28 11.90 24.29
C LEU A 365 11.44 10.99 24.71
N CYS A 366 12.32 10.62 23.78
CA CYS A 366 13.49 9.79 24.05
C CYS A 366 14.44 10.47 25.04
N SER A 367 14.70 11.78 24.91
CA SER A 367 15.52 12.56 25.85
C SER A 367 14.98 12.43 27.27
N ALA A 368 13.69 12.67 27.47
CA ALA A 368 13.02 12.58 28.77
C ALA A 368 13.06 11.15 29.36
N ARG A 369 12.77 10.12 28.54
CA ARG A 369 12.71 8.72 28.98
C ARG A 369 14.09 8.09 29.25
N LEU A 370 15.10 8.48 28.46
CA LEU A 370 16.46 7.90 28.53
C LEU A 370 17.38 8.64 29.50
N GLY A 371 16.99 9.85 29.92
CA GLY A 371 17.84 10.74 30.76
C GLY A 371 19.08 11.25 30.02
N LEU A 372 19.00 11.43 28.69
CA LEU A 372 20.08 11.88 27.84
C LEU A 372 19.81 13.28 27.28
N ASN A 373 20.89 14.04 27.05
CA ASN A 373 20.76 15.35 26.43
C ASN A 373 20.21 15.22 24.98
N GLU A 374 19.18 16.00 24.66
CA GLU A 374 18.52 16.02 23.38
C GLU A 374 19.47 16.30 22.20
N ALA A 375 20.44 17.24 22.40
CA ALA A 375 21.45 17.54 21.39
C ALA A 375 22.36 16.34 21.06
N THR A 376 22.56 15.41 21.99
CA THR A 376 23.32 14.18 21.75
C THR A 376 22.51 13.21 20.90
N LEU A 377 21.21 13.05 21.19
CA LEU A 377 20.31 12.21 20.41
C LEU A 377 20.12 12.75 18.99
N ILE A 378 19.99 14.07 18.81
CA ILE A 378 19.91 14.73 17.49
C ILE A 378 21.17 14.47 16.67
N ARG A 379 22.37 14.57 17.26
CA ARG A 379 23.62 14.27 16.55
C ARG A 379 23.67 12.81 16.08
N GLN A 380 23.29 11.89 16.94
CA GLN A 380 23.25 10.46 16.62
C GLN A 380 22.21 10.17 15.53
N MET A 381 21.02 10.71 15.65
CA MET A 381 19.95 10.60 14.65
C MET A 381 20.41 11.13 13.27
N ASN A 382 21.04 12.31 13.24
CA ASN A 382 21.56 12.89 11.99
C ASN A 382 22.68 12.04 11.36
N GLN A 383 23.44 11.30 12.16
CA GLN A 383 24.41 10.33 11.67
C GLN A 383 23.71 9.15 10.98
N PHE A 384 22.65 8.59 11.58
CA PHE A 384 21.85 7.51 10.95
C PHE A 384 21.21 7.99 9.65
N ILE A 385 20.63 9.19 9.61
CA ILE A 385 20.03 9.76 8.38
C ILE A 385 21.08 9.86 7.26
N ARG A 386 22.29 10.36 7.57
CA ARG A 386 23.40 10.46 6.58
C ARG A 386 23.85 9.10 6.09
N ASN A 387 24.04 8.14 7.00
CA ASN A 387 24.42 6.78 6.64
C ASN A 387 23.36 6.10 5.75
N GLY A 388 22.09 6.25 6.09
CA GLY A 388 20.98 5.72 5.30
C GLY A 388 20.89 6.32 3.89
N LYS A 389 21.16 7.62 3.72
CA LYS A 389 21.24 8.24 2.38
C LYS A 389 22.41 7.67 1.58
N SER A 390 23.60 7.58 2.20
CA SER A 390 24.81 7.01 1.53
C SER A 390 24.61 5.55 1.11
N GLU A 391 23.93 4.74 1.91
CA GLU A 391 23.63 3.35 1.56
C GLU A 391 22.60 3.25 0.43
N ARG A 392 21.58 4.12 0.42
CA ARG A 392 20.63 4.22 -0.67
C ARG A 392 21.30 4.59 -1.99
N GLU A 393 22.12 5.63 -2.01
CA GLU A 393 22.88 6.05 -3.18
C GLU A 393 23.81 4.94 -3.68
N LYS A 394 24.48 4.20 -2.78
CA LYS A 394 25.29 3.03 -3.15
C LYS A 394 24.45 1.89 -3.71
N ALA A 395 23.27 1.61 -3.15
CA ALA A 395 22.36 0.60 -3.65
C ALA A 395 21.81 0.97 -5.04
N GLU A 396 21.46 2.23 -5.24
CA GLU A 396 21.00 2.77 -6.54
C GLU A 396 22.13 2.71 -7.58
N ARG A 397 23.37 3.06 -7.21
CA ARG A 397 24.56 2.90 -8.07
C ARG A 397 24.85 1.45 -8.44
N ARG A 398 24.70 0.51 -7.50
CA ARG A 398 24.81 -0.94 -7.76
C ARG A 398 23.69 -1.45 -8.65
N ALA A 399 22.48 -1.01 -8.44
CA ALA A 399 21.32 -1.36 -9.28
C ALA A 399 21.45 -0.75 -10.70
N ALA A 400 22.09 0.42 -10.80
CA ALA A 400 22.43 1.08 -12.07
C ALA A 400 23.70 0.53 -12.74
N GLY A 401 24.36 -0.49 -12.17
CA GLY A 401 25.57 -1.11 -12.75
C GLY A 401 26.84 -0.23 -12.73
N LEU A 402 26.88 0.82 -11.88
CA LEU A 402 27.94 1.83 -11.84
C LEU A 402 29.15 1.47 -10.93
N ASP A 403 29.10 0.33 -10.22
CA ASP A 403 30.22 -0.18 -9.42
C ASP A 403 30.96 -1.30 -10.16
N GLN A 404 31.78 -0.93 -11.16
CA GLN A 404 32.83 -1.81 -11.67
C GLN A 404 34.19 -1.09 -11.66
N HIS A 405 34.93 -1.25 -10.58
CA HIS A 405 36.39 -1.23 -10.62
C HIS A 405 36.90 -2.56 -10.07
N THR A 406 37.11 -3.51 -10.97
CA THR A 406 38.24 -4.43 -10.94
C THR A 406 38.40 -5.05 -12.33
N THR A 407 39.57 -4.82 -12.89
CA THR A 407 40.12 -5.31 -14.16
C THR A 407 39.94 -6.82 -14.36
N VAL A 408 39.31 -7.25 -15.47
CA VAL A 408 39.76 -8.38 -16.30
C VAL A 408 39.28 -8.16 -17.74
N GLN A 409 40.20 -8.23 -18.69
CA GLN A 409 39.98 -8.16 -20.13
C GLN A 409 39.10 -9.32 -20.64
N GLY A 410 38.16 -9.03 -21.54
CA GLY A 410 37.61 -10.04 -22.43
C GLY A 410 36.12 -9.91 -22.73
N GLN A 411 35.81 -9.39 -23.92
CA GLN A 411 34.56 -9.51 -24.70
C GLN A 411 33.27 -8.85 -24.16
N GLN A 412 32.82 -7.85 -24.92
CA GLN A 412 31.58 -7.08 -24.76
C GLN A 412 30.31 -7.92 -25.01
N PRO A 413 29.31 -7.81 -24.15
CA PRO A 413 27.92 -7.80 -24.58
C PRO A 413 27.40 -6.36 -24.57
N GLN A 414 26.69 -5.98 -25.61
CA GLN A 414 26.00 -4.71 -25.74
C GLN A 414 24.94 -4.57 -24.62
N ILE A 415 25.12 -3.57 -23.75
CA ILE A 415 24.16 -3.15 -22.75
C ILE A 415 23.33 -2.04 -23.38
N VAL A 416 22.03 -2.25 -23.47
CA VAL A 416 21.03 -1.21 -23.79
C VAL A 416 20.90 -0.35 -22.54
N GLU A 417 21.50 0.83 -22.54
CA GLU A 417 21.26 1.87 -21.54
C GLU A 417 19.80 2.34 -21.65
N PRO A 418 19.08 2.57 -20.51
CA PRO A 418 17.87 3.35 -20.57
C PRO A 418 18.27 4.76 -21.04
N SER A 419 17.79 5.12 -22.22
CA SER A 419 18.25 6.28 -22.97
C SER A 419 18.12 7.55 -22.13
N THR A 420 19.17 8.35 -22.09
CA THR A 420 19.25 9.75 -21.62
C THR A 420 18.06 10.59 -22.09
N GLU A 421 17.39 10.19 -23.17
CA GLU A 421 16.17 10.80 -23.70
C GLU A 421 14.91 10.63 -22.84
N VAL A 422 14.79 9.54 -22.05
CA VAL A 422 13.61 9.32 -21.19
C VAL A 422 13.68 10.24 -19.96
N GLN A 423 14.87 10.31 -19.34
CA GLN A 423 15.10 11.20 -18.19
C GLN A 423 14.96 12.69 -18.60
N LYS A 424 15.47 13.05 -19.78
CA LYS A 424 15.34 14.41 -20.32
C LYS A 424 13.88 14.80 -20.53
N LYS A 425 13.05 13.91 -21.05
CA LYS A 425 11.61 14.16 -21.24
C LYS A 425 10.85 14.36 -19.93
N GLU A 426 11.19 13.61 -18.88
CA GLU A 426 10.57 13.77 -17.56
C GLU A 426 10.90 15.12 -16.92
N VAL A 427 12.16 15.57 -17.00
CA VAL A 427 12.60 16.87 -16.49
C VAL A 427 11.93 18.02 -17.26
N GLU A 428 11.92 17.95 -18.60
CA GLU A 428 11.23 18.94 -19.43
C GLU A 428 9.75 19.05 -19.08
N GLN A 429 9.08 17.93 -18.81
CA GLN A 429 7.68 17.88 -18.43
C GLN A 429 7.42 18.55 -17.07
N LEU A 430 8.31 18.36 -16.10
CA LEU A 430 8.24 19.02 -14.79
C LEU A 430 8.49 20.53 -14.91
N LEU A 431 9.46 20.97 -15.70
CA LEU A 431 9.72 22.40 -15.94
C LEU A 431 8.52 23.09 -16.60
N VAL A 432 7.92 22.46 -17.61
CA VAL A 432 6.71 23.00 -18.25
C VAL A 432 5.52 23.06 -17.30
N GLN A 433 5.38 22.08 -16.43
CA GLN A 433 4.35 22.10 -15.38
C GLN A 433 4.57 23.29 -14.42
N LEU A 434 5.80 23.57 -14.01
CA LEU A 434 6.14 24.74 -13.20
C LEU A 434 5.83 26.05 -13.93
N ILE A 435 6.15 26.17 -15.21
CA ILE A 435 5.85 27.36 -16.03
C ILE A 435 4.34 27.58 -16.11
N ILE A 436 3.55 26.56 -16.36
CA ILE A 436 2.10 26.68 -16.47
C ILE A 436 1.47 27.07 -15.12
N ARG A 437 1.85 26.42 -14.03
CA ARG A 437 1.24 26.65 -12.70
C ARG A 437 1.74 27.93 -12.02
N HIS A 438 3.03 28.18 -12.09
CA HIS A 438 3.74 29.16 -11.28
C HIS A 438 4.57 30.15 -12.10
N GLY A 439 4.46 30.16 -13.42
CA GLY A 439 5.31 31.00 -14.29
C GLY A 439 5.27 32.49 -13.99
N SER A 440 4.12 33.01 -13.52
CA SER A 440 3.95 34.38 -13.07
C SER A 440 4.35 34.66 -11.61
N ASP A 441 4.58 33.60 -10.81
CA ASP A 441 4.90 33.73 -9.38
C ASP A 441 6.35 34.18 -9.20
N LYS A 442 6.59 35.01 -8.18
CA LYS A 442 7.91 35.57 -7.91
C LYS A 442 8.68 34.71 -6.92
N ILE A 443 9.92 34.37 -7.29
CA ILE A 443 10.88 33.68 -6.45
C ILE A 443 12.07 34.58 -6.15
N THR A 444 12.70 34.37 -4.99
CA THR A 444 13.95 35.05 -4.63
C THR A 444 15.11 34.10 -4.88
N VAL A 445 16.03 34.48 -5.76
CA VAL A 445 17.23 33.72 -6.10
C VAL A 445 18.46 34.57 -5.86
N LYS A 446 19.62 33.93 -5.66
CA LYS A 446 20.90 34.65 -5.53
C LYS A 446 21.55 34.83 -6.90
N ASP A 447 22.01 36.06 -7.19
CA ASP A 447 22.81 36.33 -8.37
C ASP A 447 24.26 35.82 -8.22
N HIS A 448 25.09 35.97 -9.25
CA HIS A 448 26.48 35.55 -9.24
C HIS A 448 27.32 36.29 -8.18
N ASP A 449 26.88 37.42 -7.70
CA ASP A 449 27.55 38.25 -6.67
C ASP A 449 26.99 37.95 -5.25
N GLY A 450 26.00 37.04 -5.13
CA GLY A 450 25.40 36.60 -3.86
C GLY A 450 24.27 37.51 -3.35
N ASN A 451 23.79 38.48 -4.15
CA ASN A 451 22.67 39.37 -3.80
C ASN A 451 21.33 38.69 -4.09
N ASP A 452 20.32 38.99 -3.27
CA ASP A 452 18.98 38.48 -3.46
C ASP A 452 18.27 39.25 -4.62
N VAL A 453 17.90 38.52 -5.68
CA VAL A 453 17.15 39.05 -6.83
C VAL A 453 15.79 38.37 -6.86
N VAL A 454 14.72 39.15 -7.07
CA VAL A 454 13.35 38.66 -7.16
C VAL A 454 12.94 38.63 -8.63
N LEU A 455 12.69 37.43 -9.15
CA LEU A 455 12.31 37.17 -10.53
C LEU A 455 11.05 36.29 -10.63
N PRO A 456 10.21 36.42 -11.67
CA PRO A 456 9.19 35.45 -11.98
C PRO A 456 9.81 34.10 -12.37
N VAL A 457 9.16 32.97 -12.00
CA VAL A 457 9.64 31.62 -12.32
C VAL A 457 9.95 31.43 -13.80
N ALA A 458 9.04 31.81 -14.69
CA ALA A 458 9.27 31.71 -16.15
C ALA A 458 10.42 32.59 -16.63
N GLY A 459 10.60 33.78 -16.05
CA GLY A 459 11.73 34.65 -16.35
C GLY A 459 13.07 34.10 -15.90
N TYR A 460 13.10 33.43 -14.77
CA TYR A 460 14.30 32.73 -14.29
C TYR A 460 14.69 31.57 -15.22
N ILE A 461 13.72 30.68 -15.58
CA ILE A 461 13.97 29.54 -16.48
C ILE A 461 14.43 30.01 -17.87
N ASP A 462 13.84 31.07 -18.39
CA ASP A 462 14.22 31.63 -19.70
C ASP A 462 15.66 32.20 -19.68
N ALA A 463 16.03 32.90 -18.60
CA ALA A 463 17.38 33.44 -18.42
C ALA A 463 18.42 32.32 -18.28
N ASP A 464 18.11 31.26 -17.54
CA ASP A 464 18.98 30.09 -17.34
C ASP A 464 19.16 29.33 -18.66
N PHE A 465 18.08 29.05 -19.38
CA PHE A 465 18.12 28.43 -20.72
C PHE A 465 18.92 29.28 -21.72
N GLY A 466 18.79 30.61 -21.66
CA GLY A 466 19.54 31.52 -22.50
C GLY A 466 21.03 31.50 -22.23
N SER A 467 21.46 31.41 -20.96
CA SER A 467 22.88 31.35 -20.59
C SER A 467 23.54 30.04 -21.04
N ASP A 468 22.83 28.92 -21.00
CA ASP A 468 23.35 27.61 -21.36
C ASP A 468 23.02 27.18 -22.80
N GLN A 469 22.37 28.07 -23.58
CA GLN A 469 21.91 27.81 -24.94
C GLN A 469 21.03 26.54 -25.04
N LEU A 470 20.19 26.33 -24.02
CA LEU A 470 19.27 25.19 -23.95
C LEU A 470 17.90 25.55 -24.57
N THR A 471 17.21 24.53 -25.05
CA THR A 471 15.82 24.61 -25.50
C THR A 471 15.09 23.32 -25.16
N PHE A 472 13.78 23.38 -24.98
CA PHE A 472 12.98 22.17 -24.84
C PHE A 472 12.99 21.36 -26.13
N SER A 473 12.95 20.03 -26.01
CA SER A 473 12.91 19.11 -27.15
C SER A 473 11.60 19.23 -27.96
N ALA A 474 10.50 19.66 -27.33
CA ALA A 474 9.21 19.83 -27.97
C ALA A 474 8.92 21.31 -28.27
N ASP A 475 8.56 21.62 -29.52
CA ASP A 475 8.22 23.00 -29.96
C ASP A 475 7.08 23.61 -29.13
N LEU A 476 6.11 22.79 -28.72
CA LEU A 476 4.99 23.21 -27.86
C LEU A 476 5.47 23.73 -26.50
N TYR A 477 6.51 23.16 -25.92
CA TYR A 477 7.07 23.57 -24.64
C TYR A 477 7.83 24.88 -24.76
N ASN A 478 8.57 25.07 -25.85
CA ASN A 478 9.24 26.32 -26.17
C ASN A 478 8.21 27.46 -26.39
N GLN A 479 7.11 27.17 -27.07
CA GLN A 479 6.02 28.11 -27.25
C GLN A 479 5.42 28.56 -25.92
N ILE A 480 5.14 27.62 -25.01
CA ILE A 480 4.60 27.91 -23.67
C ILE A 480 5.54 28.80 -22.85
N LEU A 481 6.84 28.53 -22.85
CA LEU A 481 7.84 29.35 -22.16
C LEU A 481 7.86 30.76 -22.75
N HIS A 482 7.97 30.90 -24.08
CA HIS A 482 8.03 32.19 -24.77
C HIS A 482 6.75 33.01 -24.54
N GLU A 483 5.57 32.41 -24.62
CA GLU A 483 4.30 33.11 -24.35
C GLU A 483 4.20 33.54 -22.89
N CYS A 484 4.58 32.69 -21.93
CA CYS A 484 4.60 33.04 -20.51
C CYS A 484 5.49 34.28 -20.26
N VAL A 485 6.73 34.24 -20.76
CA VAL A 485 7.70 35.34 -20.60
C VAL A 485 7.18 36.64 -21.25
N SER A 486 6.55 36.57 -22.42
CA SER A 486 6.00 37.76 -23.11
C SER A 486 4.90 38.48 -22.31
N HIS A 487 4.18 37.78 -21.45
CA HIS A 487 3.09 38.32 -20.63
C HIS A 487 3.50 38.72 -19.21
N LEU A 488 4.75 38.49 -18.77
CA LEU A 488 5.20 38.81 -17.42
C LEU A 488 5.12 40.28 -17.02
N ASN A 489 5.07 41.19 -18.01
CA ASN A 489 4.91 42.63 -17.79
C ASN A 489 3.45 43.04 -17.51
N ASP A 490 2.48 42.18 -17.71
CA ASP A 490 1.09 42.42 -17.38
C ASP A 490 0.80 42.07 -15.94
N GLN A 491 0.44 43.06 -15.11
CA GLN A 491 0.14 42.88 -13.69
C GLN A 491 -1.08 41.97 -13.42
N LYS A 492 -1.91 41.71 -14.42
CA LYS A 492 -3.08 40.83 -14.31
C LYS A 492 -2.82 39.41 -14.84
N PHE A 493 -1.64 39.16 -15.37
CA PHE A 493 -1.29 37.89 -15.93
C PHE A 493 -1.10 36.85 -14.83
N ILE A 494 -1.87 35.77 -14.90
CA ILE A 494 -1.73 34.56 -14.07
C ILE A 494 -1.54 33.42 -15.04
N SER A 495 -0.35 32.80 -15.02
CA SER A 495 0.06 31.78 -15.98
C SER A 495 -0.90 30.59 -16.05
N GLU A 496 -1.33 30.07 -14.91
CA GLU A 496 -2.27 28.94 -14.84
C GLU A 496 -3.60 29.26 -15.55
N ASN A 497 -4.22 30.39 -15.23
CA ASN A 497 -5.50 30.79 -15.82
C ASN A 497 -5.38 31.08 -17.33
N TYR A 498 -4.27 31.63 -17.74
CA TYR A 498 -4.00 31.94 -19.14
C TYR A 498 -3.90 30.68 -19.97
N PHE A 499 -3.09 29.71 -19.55
CA PHE A 499 -2.86 28.48 -20.30
C PHE A 499 -4.04 27.50 -20.27
N ILE A 500 -4.81 27.42 -19.17
CA ILE A 500 -6.04 26.63 -19.13
C ILE A 500 -7.08 27.15 -20.14
N ASN A 501 -7.18 28.46 -20.31
CA ASN A 501 -8.15 29.10 -21.21
C ASN A 501 -7.53 29.47 -22.57
N HIS A 502 -6.38 28.90 -22.91
CA HIS A 502 -5.66 29.24 -24.13
C HIS A 502 -6.46 28.87 -25.38
N PRO A 503 -6.48 29.77 -26.46
CA PRO A 503 -7.23 29.51 -27.68
C PRO A 503 -6.74 28.32 -28.50
N ASP A 504 -5.47 27.93 -28.38
CA ASP A 504 -4.96 26.70 -28.98
C ASP A 504 -5.38 25.49 -28.12
N PRO A 505 -6.17 24.54 -28.70
CA PRO A 505 -6.62 23.36 -27.98
C PRO A 505 -5.49 22.45 -27.45
N LYS A 506 -4.33 22.45 -28.12
CA LYS A 506 -3.18 21.65 -27.68
C LYS A 506 -2.57 22.19 -26.38
N ILE A 507 -2.47 23.52 -26.28
CA ILE A 507 -1.94 24.20 -25.09
C ILE A 507 -2.93 24.08 -23.93
N SER A 508 -4.22 24.37 -24.15
CA SER A 508 -5.23 24.33 -23.11
C SER A 508 -5.44 22.89 -22.58
N GLN A 509 -5.39 21.88 -23.44
CA GLN A 509 -5.48 20.47 -23.02
C GLN A 509 -4.27 20.04 -22.20
N LEU A 510 -3.06 20.41 -22.63
CA LEU A 510 -1.83 20.15 -21.87
C LEU A 510 -1.86 20.86 -20.51
N ALA A 511 -2.26 22.13 -20.47
CA ALA A 511 -2.37 22.90 -19.23
C ALA A 511 -3.39 22.30 -18.27
N ALA A 512 -4.57 21.92 -18.74
CA ALA A 512 -5.58 21.24 -17.94
C ALA A 512 -5.05 19.91 -17.36
N GLN A 513 -4.30 19.16 -18.15
CA GLN A 513 -3.69 17.90 -17.70
C GLN A 513 -2.60 18.12 -16.63
N MET A 514 -1.78 19.17 -16.77
CA MET A 514 -0.69 19.50 -15.85
C MET A 514 -1.15 20.22 -14.58
N CYS A 515 -2.30 20.91 -14.61
CA CYS A 515 -2.91 21.57 -13.45
C CYS A 515 -3.83 20.64 -12.64
N THR A 516 -4.16 19.46 -13.17
CA THR A 516 -4.96 18.47 -12.43
C THR A 516 -4.07 17.75 -11.42
N ASP A 517 -4.28 18.02 -10.14
CA ASP A 517 -3.60 17.29 -9.08
C ASP A 517 -4.05 15.83 -9.09
N ARG A 518 -3.12 14.90 -9.25
CA ARG A 518 -3.38 13.45 -9.17
C ARG A 518 -3.82 13.02 -7.76
N PHE A 519 -3.65 13.89 -6.75
CA PHE A 519 -4.06 13.67 -5.37
C PHE A 519 -4.71 14.93 -4.83
N HIS A 520 -6.00 14.88 -4.50
CA HIS A 520 -6.68 15.93 -3.76
C HIS A 520 -6.25 15.89 -2.29
N LEU A 521 -5.35 16.79 -1.90
CA LEU A 521 -5.17 17.12 -0.49
C LEU A 521 -6.44 17.86 0.00
N SER A 522 -6.92 17.54 1.22
CA SER A 522 -8.02 18.26 1.84
C SER A 522 -7.69 19.75 1.96
N GLU A 523 -8.70 20.64 1.84
CA GLU A 523 -8.50 22.11 1.91
C GLU A 523 -7.82 22.58 3.21
N SER A 524 -7.87 21.81 4.29
CA SER A 524 -7.14 22.08 5.53
C SER A 524 -5.63 21.78 5.46
N LEU A 525 -5.17 21.12 4.41
CA LEU A 525 -3.76 20.81 4.12
C LEU A 525 -3.22 21.54 2.87
N LYS A 526 -3.98 22.45 2.29
CA LYS A 526 -3.42 23.41 1.33
C LYS A 526 -2.42 24.28 2.09
N ILE A 527 -1.18 23.81 2.14
CA ILE A 527 -0.03 24.66 2.39
C ILE A 527 -0.11 25.70 1.25
N LYS A 528 -0.34 26.98 1.60
CA LYS A 528 -0.15 28.07 0.65
C LYS A 528 1.20 27.84 0.01
N ASP A 529 1.26 27.90 -1.32
CA ASP A 529 2.50 27.74 -2.07
C ASP A 529 3.57 28.60 -1.41
N ASP A 530 4.54 27.92 -0.77
CA ASP A 530 5.61 28.59 -0.06
C ASP A 530 6.63 29.06 -1.10
N PRO A 531 6.87 30.38 -1.25
CA PRO A 531 7.81 30.90 -2.23
C PRO A 531 9.22 30.32 -2.07
N VAL A 532 9.61 29.92 -0.87
CA VAL A 532 10.91 29.29 -0.57
C VAL A 532 10.96 27.87 -1.15
N LYS A 533 9.87 27.11 -1.05
CA LYS A 533 9.76 25.78 -1.60
C LYS A 533 9.72 25.83 -3.14
N LEU A 534 8.98 26.76 -3.71
CA LEU A 534 8.91 26.96 -5.15
C LEU A 534 10.29 27.34 -5.72
N ALA A 535 11.04 28.23 -5.05
CA ALA A 535 12.41 28.56 -5.43
C ALA A 535 13.34 27.33 -5.38
N HIS A 536 13.20 26.49 -4.36
CA HIS A 536 13.98 25.27 -4.24
C HIS A 536 13.67 24.27 -5.35
N ASP A 537 12.38 24.07 -5.68
CA ASP A 537 11.94 23.17 -6.74
C ASP A 537 12.45 23.63 -8.13
N VAL A 538 12.44 24.94 -8.40
CA VAL A 538 12.97 25.53 -9.65
C VAL A 538 14.49 25.40 -9.76
N LEU A 539 15.23 25.55 -8.63
CA LEU A 539 16.70 25.47 -8.62
C LEU A 539 17.25 24.03 -8.64
N THR A 540 16.40 23.03 -8.39
CA THR A 540 16.81 21.61 -8.35
C THR A 540 16.49 20.83 -9.62
N LEU A 541 15.67 21.36 -10.50
CA LEU A 541 15.35 20.81 -11.83
C LEU A 541 16.27 21.35 -12.91
#